data_20ff4c9e26286ac6751b017e01ab9e1c
#
_entry.id   20ff4c9e26286ac6751b017e01ab9e1c
#
_cell.length_a   1.000
_cell.length_b   1.000
_cell.length_c   1.000
_cell.angle_alpha   90.00
_cell.angle_beta   90.00
_cell.angle_gamma   90.00
#
_symmetry.space_group_name_H-M   'P 1'
#
loop_
_entity.id
_entity.type
_entity.pdbx_description
1 polymer ?
#
loop_
_entity_poly.entity_id
_entity_poly.type
_entity_poly.pdbx_seq_one_letter_code
_entity_poly.pdbx_strand_id
1 'polypeptide(L)'
;MAENTSDADKSLRVLIVSGDGGLDEEFRSALSRIPDRRASVYFVETYREAIDVARRRQPNLILIDIDRHASEIATLSKDLQAQVPESAIAGTFTPDRLEQGQSEGATIIELLRAQVRDFLRRPLSTTELRAVLDRLFSRMAGAQSTAQGRIAAFVSNKGGVGKSTLSVNVACGLALRHPDDVLLIDTSLQIGTCAMLLDLTPTTSIVDAIRERDRLDKTLLRHLTLRHGSGLRLLAAPVDALEGAEVDEEAISRIVNMARRSFRYVVIDTFPMLDSVLMSILDVTDVAFVVVQGMAPAVAGIARLLPVLEGLGLPPSRQRLVLNYNYKPFLGNLQPSDIADKLQRSLDYVVPYERGVLTSMNTGSPHILHSNRWERFGRVVNRVVEDLDVWAVDGVREAAPSQAPMDLRLKPIDQKEML
;
A
#
# COMPACT_ATOMS: atom_id res chain seq x y z
N MET A 1 -27.35 -30.45 1.89
CA MET A 1 -27.70 -29.45 0.86
C MET A 1 -26.99 -28.17 1.26
N ALA A 2 -25.79 -27.96 0.74
CA ALA A 2 -25.05 -26.72 0.86
C ALA A 2 -24.85 -26.20 -0.56
N GLU A 3 -25.71 -25.26 -0.97
CA GLU A 3 -25.67 -24.64 -2.28
C GLU A 3 -24.59 -23.55 -2.33
N ASN A 4 -23.67 -23.76 -3.17
CA ASN A 4 -23.02 -22.92 -4.19
C ASN A 4 -23.28 -21.40 -4.06
N THR A 5 -22.55 -20.70 -3.23
CA THR A 5 -22.43 -19.23 -3.22
C THR A 5 -21.14 -18.72 -3.89
N SER A 6 -20.41 -19.60 -4.63
CA SER A 6 -19.07 -19.29 -5.18
C SER A 6 -19.07 -18.77 -6.63
N ASP A 7 -20.20 -18.77 -7.36
CA ASP A 7 -20.22 -18.47 -8.81
C ASP A 7 -20.76 -17.08 -9.18
N ALA A 8 -21.37 -16.35 -8.22
CA ALA A 8 -21.93 -15.01 -8.47
C ALA A 8 -20.85 -13.89 -8.47
N ASP A 9 -19.64 -14.15 -7.97
CA ASP A 9 -18.59 -13.15 -7.79
C ASP A 9 -17.60 -13.04 -8.97
N LYS A 10 -17.80 -13.81 -10.05
CA LYS A 10 -16.92 -13.83 -11.24
C LYS A 10 -17.52 -13.20 -12.49
N SER A 11 -18.68 -12.55 -12.40
CA SER A 11 -19.32 -11.89 -13.54
C SER A 11 -18.68 -10.52 -13.80
N LEU A 12 -18.11 -10.35 -15.00
CA LEU A 12 -17.57 -9.06 -15.46
C LEU A 12 -18.71 -8.03 -15.56
N ARG A 13 -18.51 -6.84 -14.99
CA ARG A 13 -19.42 -5.70 -15.16
C ARG A 13 -18.86 -4.77 -16.22
N VAL A 14 -19.60 -4.58 -17.30
CA VAL A 14 -19.20 -3.76 -18.45
C VAL A 14 -20.18 -2.60 -18.59
N LEU A 15 -19.64 -1.38 -18.67
CA LEU A 15 -20.39 -0.19 -19.03
C LEU A 15 -20.03 0.22 -20.45
N ILE A 16 -21.02 0.34 -21.32
CA ILE A 16 -20.87 0.82 -22.71
C ILE A 16 -21.45 2.22 -22.79
N VAL A 17 -20.64 3.17 -23.28
CA VAL A 17 -21.03 4.58 -23.47
C VAL A 17 -20.99 4.88 -24.96
N SER A 18 -22.14 4.95 -25.61
CA SER A 18 -22.25 5.23 -27.06
C SER A 18 -23.60 5.85 -27.39
N GLY A 19 -23.62 6.78 -28.33
CA GLY A 19 -24.85 7.26 -28.95
C GLY A 19 -25.44 6.28 -30.00
N ASP A 20 -24.73 5.17 -30.28
CA ASP A 20 -25.13 4.15 -31.26
C ASP A 20 -25.44 2.83 -30.52
N GLY A 21 -26.72 2.48 -30.44
CA GLY A 21 -27.20 1.23 -29.85
C GLY A 21 -26.63 -0.04 -30.48
N GLY A 22 -26.13 0.04 -31.73
CA GLY A 22 -25.49 -1.07 -32.41
C GLY A 22 -24.25 -1.58 -31.74
N LEU A 23 -23.53 -0.75 -30.95
CA LEU A 23 -22.34 -1.17 -30.20
C LEU A 23 -22.68 -2.18 -29.11
N ASP A 24 -23.81 -2.03 -28.41
CA ASP A 24 -24.26 -3.01 -27.40
C ASP A 24 -24.53 -4.39 -28.05
N GLU A 25 -25.19 -4.41 -29.21
CA GLU A 25 -25.46 -5.65 -29.95
C GLU A 25 -24.16 -6.31 -30.45
N GLU A 26 -23.24 -5.52 -31.00
CA GLU A 26 -21.92 -6.00 -31.44
C GLU A 26 -21.14 -6.62 -30.25
N PHE A 27 -21.13 -5.94 -29.12
CA PHE A 27 -20.43 -6.41 -27.92
C PHE A 27 -21.04 -7.73 -27.42
N ARG A 28 -22.34 -7.81 -27.27
CA ARG A 28 -23.04 -9.03 -26.82
C ARG A 28 -22.84 -10.18 -27.78
N SER A 29 -22.90 -9.91 -29.10
CA SER A 29 -22.62 -10.92 -30.14
C SER A 29 -21.20 -11.43 -30.09
N ALA A 30 -20.21 -10.54 -29.96
CA ALA A 30 -18.81 -10.93 -29.82
C ALA A 30 -18.55 -11.71 -28.51
N LEU A 31 -19.15 -11.27 -27.39
CA LEU A 31 -19.04 -11.93 -26.09
C LEU A 31 -19.66 -13.33 -26.07
N SER A 32 -20.80 -13.53 -26.74
CA SER A 32 -21.48 -14.83 -26.79
C SER A 32 -20.64 -15.93 -27.44
N ARG A 33 -19.66 -15.55 -28.27
CA ARG A 33 -18.70 -16.45 -28.91
C ARG A 33 -17.48 -16.76 -28.06
N ILE A 34 -17.42 -16.23 -26.82
CA ILE A 34 -16.37 -16.49 -25.87
C ILE A 34 -16.94 -17.34 -24.73
N PRO A 35 -16.82 -18.69 -24.77
CA PRO A 35 -17.63 -19.61 -23.96
C PRO A 35 -17.36 -19.49 -22.46
N ASP A 36 -16.16 -19.04 -22.04
CA ASP A 36 -15.73 -19.01 -20.64
C ASP A 36 -15.94 -17.65 -19.98
N ARG A 37 -16.65 -16.73 -20.62
CA ARG A 37 -16.81 -15.35 -20.15
C ARG A 37 -18.29 -14.96 -20.04
N ARG A 38 -18.68 -14.49 -18.85
CA ARG A 38 -20.00 -13.88 -18.60
C ARG A 38 -19.83 -12.45 -18.18
N ALA A 39 -20.69 -11.56 -18.65
CA ALA A 39 -20.69 -10.16 -18.27
C ALA A 39 -22.10 -9.64 -18.04
N SER A 40 -22.23 -8.77 -17.05
CA SER A 40 -23.39 -7.89 -16.89
C SER A 40 -23.11 -6.60 -17.64
N VAL A 41 -23.85 -6.33 -18.71
CA VAL A 41 -23.63 -5.18 -19.59
C VAL A 41 -24.65 -4.10 -19.28
N TYR A 42 -24.15 -2.89 -19.06
CA TYR A 42 -24.91 -1.66 -18.86
C TYR A 42 -24.64 -0.75 -20.05
N PHE A 43 -25.69 -0.25 -20.70
CA PHE A 43 -25.58 0.66 -21.84
C PHE A 43 -26.14 2.03 -21.46
N VAL A 44 -25.43 3.09 -21.84
CA VAL A 44 -25.84 4.48 -21.64
C VAL A 44 -25.47 5.34 -22.86
N GLU A 45 -26.32 6.31 -23.18
CA GLU A 45 -26.13 7.17 -24.34
C GLU A 45 -25.43 8.48 -24.02
N THR A 46 -25.44 8.90 -22.76
CA THR A 46 -24.93 10.19 -22.34
C THR A 46 -23.79 10.07 -21.34
N TYR A 47 -22.86 11.03 -21.38
CA TYR A 47 -21.71 11.09 -20.46
C TYR A 47 -22.14 11.27 -18.99
N ARG A 48 -23.24 12.02 -18.77
CA ARG A 48 -23.76 12.22 -17.41
C ARG A 48 -24.28 10.92 -16.82
N GLU A 49 -25.04 10.14 -17.58
CA GLU A 49 -25.51 8.81 -17.18
C GLU A 49 -24.32 7.86 -16.94
N ALA A 50 -23.28 7.96 -17.79
CA ALA A 50 -22.09 7.12 -17.64
C ALA A 50 -21.44 7.28 -16.27
N ILE A 51 -21.29 8.51 -15.77
CA ILE A 51 -20.71 8.80 -14.45
C ILE A 51 -21.62 8.24 -13.33
N ASP A 52 -22.93 8.43 -13.43
CA ASP A 52 -23.88 7.95 -12.43
C ASP A 52 -23.95 6.42 -12.38
N VAL A 53 -23.95 5.76 -13.53
CA VAL A 53 -23.94 4.30 -13.62
C VAL A 53 -22.60 3.73 -13.17
N ALA A 54 -21.48 4.34 -13.55
CA ALA A 54 -20.16 3.92 -13.10
C ALA A 54 -20.06 3.95 -11.58
N ARG A 55 -20.50 5.03 -10.93
CA ARG A 55 -20.51 5.16 -9.47
C ARG A 55 -21.34 4.07 -8.78
N ARG A 56 -22.54 3.76 -9.31
CA ARG A 56 -23.47 2.79 -8.69
C ARG A 56 -23.07 1.36 -8.95
N ARG A 57 -22.57 1.05 -10.15
CA ARG A 57 -22.34 -0.33 -10.61
C ARG A 57 -20.90 -0.79 -10.53
N GLN A 58 -19.96 0.15 -10.35
CA GLN A 58 -18.52 -0.15 -10.23
C GLN A 58 -18.06 -1.12 -11.34
N PRO A 59 -18.16 -0.73 -12.64
CA PRO A 59 -17.84 -1.62 -13.75
C PRO A 59 -16.35 -1.99 -13.71
N ASN A 60 -16.02 -3.17 -14.23
CA ASN A 60 -14.63 -3.60 -14.40
C ASN A 60 -14.04 -3.09 -15.72
N LEU A 61 -14.90 -2.92 -16.73
CA LEU A 61 -14.55 -2.40 -18.05
C LEU A 61 -15.55 -1.33 -18.45
N ILE A 62 -15.03 -0.22 -18.97
CA ILE A 62 -15.82 0.84 -19.59
C ILE A 62 -15.41 0.94 -21.05
N LEU A 63 -16.35 0.75 -21.96
CA LEU A 63 -16.16 0.98 -23.39
C LEU A 63 -16.75 2.33 -23.76
N ILE A 64 -15.94 3.20 -24.36
CA ILE A 64 -16.37 4.52 -24.83
C ILE A 64 -16.28 4.54 -26.36
N ASP A 65 -17.39 4.83 -27.02
CA ASP A 65 -17.40 5.00 -28.48
C ASP A 65 -16.73 6.33 -28.86
N ILE A 66 -15.72 6.25 -29.73
CA ILE A 66 -14.95 7.41 -30.20
C ILE A 66 -15.68 7.94 -31.46
N ASP A 67 -16.87 8.49 -31.24
CA ASP A 67 -17.69 9.13 -32.27
C ASP A 67 -17.68 10.66 -32.20
N ARG A 68 -17.00 11.24 -31.19
CA ARG A 68 -16.96 12.67 -30.87
C ARG A 68 -15.52 13.19 -30.79
N HIS A 69 -15.40 14.47 -30.47
CA HIS A 69 -14.08 15.12 -30.31
C HIS A 69 -13.27 14.45 -29.19
N ALA A 70 -12.01 14.16 -29.46
CA ALA A 70 -11.10 13.49 -28.53
C ALA A 70 -11.03 14.20 -27.16
N SER A 71 -11.14 15.52 -27.11
CA SER A 71 -11.13 16.31 -25.88
C SER A 71 -12.32 16.05 -24.95
N GLU A 72 -13.51 15.78 -25.50
CA GLU A 72 -14.70 15.43 -24.71
C GLU A 72 -14.55 14.05 -24.11
N ILE A 73 -14.06 13.10 -24.90
CA ILE A 73 -13.79 11.72 -24.45
C ILE A 73 -12.67 11.71 -23.39
N ALA A 74 -11.64 12.53 -23.59
CA ALA A 74 -10.56 12.67 -22.63
C ALA A 74 -11.04 13.24 -21.28
N THR A 75 -11.99 14.17 -21.30
CA THR A 75 -12.61 14.73 -20.10
C THR A 75 -13.45 13.67 -19.40
N LEU A 76 -14.34 12.98 -20.13
CA LEU A 76 -15.14 11.90 -19.57
C LEU A 76 -14.27 10.78 -18.98
N SER A 77 -13.21 10.39 -19.67
CA SER A 77 -12.31 9.34 -19.20
C SER A 77 -11.65 9.71 -17.86
N LYS A 78 -11.21 10.98 -17.70
CA LYS A 78 -10.66 11.48 -16.43
C LYS A 78 -11.70 11.49 -15.31
N ASP A 79 -12.93 11.92 -15.61
CA ASP A 79 -14.02 11.97 -14.63
C ASP A 79 -14.42 10.55 -14.20
N LEU A 80 -14.50 9.61 -15.13
CA LEU A 80 -14.75 8.19 -14.83
C LEU A 80 -13.62 7.58 -14.00
N GLN A 81 -12.37 7.86 -14.36
CA GLN A 81 -11.21 7.36 -13.61
C GLN A 81 -11.19 7.90 -12.17
N ALA A 82 -11.62 9.13 -11.94
CA ALA A 82 -11.75 9.70 -10.60
C ALA A 82 -12.84 9.02 -9.75
N GLN A 83 -13.93 8.53 -10.39
CA GLN A 83 -15.04 7.87 -9.70
C GLN A 83 -14.82 6.37 -9.52
N VAL A 84 -14.17 5.71 -10.47
CA VAL A 84 -13.94 4.26 -10.51
C VAL A 84 -12.50 3.94 -10.95
N PRO A 85 -11.49 4.21 -10.10
CA PRO A 85 -10.07 4.11 -10.45
C PRO A 85 -9.63 2.68 -10.82
N GLU A 86 -10.35 1.67 -10.37
CA GLU A 86 -10.09 0.25 -10.67
C GLU A 86 -10.59 -0.19 -12.05
N SER A 87 -11.45 0.62 -12.70
CA SER A 87 -12.03 0.29 -14.00
C SER A 87 -11.01 0.44 -15.13
N ALA A 88 -10.96 -0.53 -16.04
CA ALA A 88 -10.26 -0.36 -17.31
C ALA A 88 -11.13 0.44 -18.28
N ILE A 89 -10.55 1.42 -18.96
CA ILE A 89 -11.23 2.20 -19.99
C ILE A 89 -10.64 1.83 -21.33
N ALA A 90 -11.51 1.43 -22.27
CA ALA A 90 -11.17 1.15 -23.66
C ALA A 90 -12.03 2.00 -24.61
N GLY A 91 -11.42 2.46 -25.69
CA GLY A 91 -12.11 3.18 -26.75
C GLY A 91 -12.53 2.22 -27.88
N THR A 92 -13.73 2.43 -28.44
CA THR A 92 -14.15 1.76 -29.68
C THR A 92 -14.21 2.77 -30.82
N PHE A 93 -13.82 2.40 -32.01
CA PHE A 93 -13.82 3.30 -33.16
C PHE A 93 -14.15 2.62 -34.47
N THR A 94 -14.76 3.40 -35.38
CA THR A 94 -14.95 2.99 -36.77
C THR A 94 -13.87 3.68 -37.60
N PRO A 95 -13.12 2.97 -38.47
CA PRO A 95 -12.00 3.54 -39.23
C PRO A 95 -12.35 4.82 -40.00
N ASP A 96 -13.50 4.81 -40.64
CA ASP A 96 -13.95 5.92 -41.51
C ASP A 96 -14.29 7.20 -40.74
N ARG A 97 -14.42 7.14 -39.42
CA ARG A 97 -14.72 8.31 -38.56
C ARG A 97 -13.49 9.00 -38.01
N LEU A 98 -12.35 8.31 -37.93
CA LEU A 98 -11.08 8.87 -37.47
C LEU A 98 -10.36 9.72 -38.54
N GLU A 99 -10.71 9.56 -39.83
CA GLU A 99 -10.02 10.22 -40.95
C GLU A 99 -10.49 11.66 -41.20
N GLN A 100 -11.54 12.15 -40.56
CA GLN A 100 -12.09 13.49 -40.80
C GLN A 100 -11.52 14.53 -39.84
N GLY A 101 -10.25 14.94 -39.99
CA GLY A 101 -9.77 16.22 -39.49
C GLY A 101 -8.57 16.24 -38.54
N GLN A 102 -8.14 15.14 -37.99
CA GLN A 102 -6.88 15.03 -37.21
C GLN A 102 -6.14 13.77 -37.59
N SER A 103 -4.79 13.78 -37.50
CA SER A 103 -4.06 12.52 -37.73
C SER A 103 -4.44 11.50 -36.68
N GLU A 104 -4.78 10.26 -37.09
CA GLU A 104 -5.13 9.12 -36.23
C GLU A 104 -4.20 9.00 -35.00
N GLY A 105 -2.89 9.25 -35.24
CA GLY A 105 -1.89 9.22 -34.17
C GLY A 105 -2.06 10.32 -33.10
N ALA A 106 -2.50 11.52 -33.47
CA ALA A 106 -2.69 12.60 -32.49
C ALA A 106 -3.88 12.33 -31.59
N THR A 107 -4.99 11.83 -32.14
CA THR A 107 -6.19 11.43 -31.39
C THR A 107 -5.88 10.28 -30.42
N ILE A 108 -5.19 9.25 -30.87
CA ILE A 108 -4.78 8.12 -30.03
C ILE A 108 -3.87 8.58 -28.89
N ILE A 109 -2.90 9.45 -29.16
CA ILE A 109 -1.99 10.01 -28.12
C ILE A 109 -2.78 10.81 -27.07
N GLU A 110 -3.75 11.63 -27.48
CA GLU A 110 -4.58 12.39 -26.55
C GLU A 110 -5.41 11.47 -25.66
N LEU A 111 -6.02 10.43 -26.21
CA LEU A 111 -6.81 9.46 -25.49
C LEU A 111 -5.96 8.57 -24.57
N LEU A 112 -4.74 8.21 -24.98
CA LEU A 112 -3.79 7.50 -24.11
C LEU A 112 -3.39 8.34 -22.88
N ARG A 113 -3.17 9.66 -23.08
CA ARG A 113 -2.93 10.61 -21.98
C ARG A 113 -4.13 10.77 -21.04
N ALA A 114 -5.33 10.52 -21.56
CA ALA A 114 -6.57 10.51 -20.79
C ALA A 114 -6.89 9.13 -20.16
N GLN A 115 -5.93 8.22 -20.10
CA GLN A 115 -6.05 6.89 -19.50
C GLN A 115 -6.95 5.91 -20.27
N VAL A 116 -7.32 6.18 -21.51
CA VAL A 116 -7.89 5.18 -22.42
C VAL A 116 -6.75 4.25 -22.85
N ARG A 117 -6.76 3.01 -22.41
CA ARG A 117 -5.57 2.12 -22.49
C ARG A 117 -5.65 1.09 -23.61
N ASP A 118 -6.86 0.75 -24.04
CA ASP A 118 -7.11 -0.24 -25.10
C ASP A 118 -8.03 0.39 -26.17
N PHE A 119 -7.83 -0.03 -27.41
CA PHE A 119 -8.64 0.42 -28.54
C PHE A 119 -9.16 -0.79 -29.30
N LEU A 120 -10.46 -0.79 -29.58
CA LEU A 120 -11.18 -1.83 -30.30
C LEU A 120 -11.75 -1.27 -31.57
N ARG A 121 -11.47 -1.92 -32.70
CA ARG A 121 -12.02 -1.53 -33.99
C ARG A 121 -13.45 -2.08 -34.15
N ARG A 122 -14.34 -1.28 -34.72
CA ARG A 122 -15.70 -1.72 -35.08
C ARG A 122 -15.76 -2.14 -36.54
N PRO A 123 -16.55 -3.23 -36.88
CA PRO A 123 -17.33 -4.05 -35.96
C PRO A 123 -16.44 -4.90 -35.04
N LEU A 124 -16.89 -5.11 -33.77
CA LEU A 124 -16.08 -5.73 -32.73
C LEU A 124 -15.69 -7.17 -33.08
N SER A 125 -14.41 -7.41 -33.22
CA SER A 125 -13.85 -8.74 -33.45
C SER A 125 -13.84 -9.55 -32.14
N THR A 126 -14.30 -10.79 -32.18
CA THR A 126 -14.22 -11.74 -31.03
C THR A 126 -12.78 -11.93 -30.56
N THR A 127 -11.81 -11.91 -31.47
CA THR A 127 -10.38 -12.09 -31.16
C THR A 127 -9.82 -10.87 -30.40
N GLU A 128 -10.14 -9.65 -30.86
CA GLU A 128 -9.69 -8.42 -30.19
C GLU A 128 -10.38 -8.24 -28.85
N LEU A 129 -11.69 -8.48 -28.76
CA LEU A 129 -12.43 -8.44 -27.51
C LEU A 129 -11.85 -9.45 -26.51
N ARG A 130 -11.58 -10.69 -26.95
CA ARG A 130 -10.94 -11.71 -26.11
C ARG A 130 -9.60 -11.22 -25.57
N ALA A 131 -8.74 -10.63 -26.41
CA ALA A 131 -7.44 -10.12 -26.00
C ALA A 131 -7.55 -9.00 -24.95
N VAL A 132 -8.53 -8.09 -25.09
CA VAL A 132 -8.81 -7.04 -24.08
C VAL A 132 -9.31 -7.67 -22.78
N LEU A 133 -10.27 -8.60 -22.87
CA LEU A 133 -10.79 -9.30 -21.71
C LEU A 133 -9.72 -10.14 -21.00
N ASP A 134 -8.87 -10.84 -21.74
CA ASP A 134 -7.78 -11.65 -21.15
C ASP A 134 -6.75 -10.76 -20.46
N ARG A 135 -6.40 -9.59 -21.02
CA ARG A 135 -5.57 -8.59 -20.33
C ARG A 135 -6.25 -8.06 -19.07
N LEU A 136 -7.55 -7.78 -19.14
CA LEU A 136 -8.33 -7.32 -18.00
C LEU A 136 -8.42 -8.40 -16.92
N PHE A 137 -8.75 -9.64 -17.29
CA PHE A 137 -8.80 -10.76 -16.35
C PHE A 137 -7.41 -11.14 -15.82
N SER A 138 -6.36 -11.02 -16.63
CA SER A 138 -4.97 -11.16 -16.12
C SER A 138 -4.61 -10.08 -15.13
N ARG A 139 -5.13 -8.86 -15.29
CA ARG A 139 -5.02 -7.80 -14.29
C ARG A 139 -5.88 -8.09 -13.06
N MET A 140 -7.13 -8.52 -13.23
CA MET A 140 -8.02 -8.90 -12.15
C MET A 140 -7.55 -10.19 -11.46
N ALA A 141 -7.07 -11.20 -12.21
CA ALA A 141 -6.46 -12.42 -11.70
C ALA A 141 -5.04 -12.16 -11.19
N GLY A 142 -4.30 -11.24 -11.80
CA GLY A 142 -3.05 -10.70 -11.26
C GLY A 142 -3.28 -9.88 -10.00
N ALA A 143 -4.41 -9.19 -9.85
CA ALA A 143 -4.89 -8.62 -8.61
C ALA A 143 -5.40 -9.68 -7.60
N GLN A 144 -5.77 -10.87 -8.07
CA GLN A 144 -6.21 -12.01 -7.23
C GLN A 144 -5.16 -13.11 -7.05
N SER A 145 -4.13 -13.23 -7.93
CA SER A 145 -3.10 -14.28 -7.85
C SER A 145 -1.67 -13.80 -7.61
N THR A 146 -1.42 -12.50 -7.62
CA THR A 146 -0.38 -11.88 -6.81
C THR A 146 -1.12 -11.00 -5.80
N ALA A 147 -1.36 -11.50 -4.61
CA ALA A 147 -1.69 -10.64 -3.49
C ALA A 147 -0.65 -9.51 -3.52
N GLN A 148 -1.07 -8.30 -3.92
CA GLN A 148 -0.16 -7.15 -3.88
C GLN A 148 0.40 -7.09 -2.49
N GLY A 149 1.72 -6.99 -2.36
CA GLY A 149 2.36 -6.93 -1.06
C GLY A 149 1.77 -5.83 -0.21
N ARG A 150 1.70 -6.03 1.08
CA ARG A 150 1.19 -5.05 2.04
C ARG A 150 2.31 -4.13 2.48
N ILE A 151 2.04 -2.83 2.46
CA ILE A 151 3.00 -1.79 2.86
C ILE A 151 2.62 -1.26 4.23
N ALA A 152 3.55 -1.43 5.18
CA ALA A 152 3.44 -0.93 6.54
C ALA A 152 4.55 0.12 6.79
N ALA A 153 4.18 1.38 7.02
CA ALA A 153 5.14 2.45 7.30
C ALA A 153 5.17 2.78 8.80
N PHE A 154 6.37 2.90 9.37
CA PHE A 154 6.56 3.36 10.74
C PHE A 154 6.87 4.85 10.75
N VAL A 155 5.96 5.66 11.28
CA VAL A 155 6.03 7.13 11.25
C VAL A 155 6.00 7.74 12.65
N SER A 156 6.56 8.93 12.80
CA SER A 156 6.49 9.72 14.02
C SER A 156 6.84 11.17 13.72
N ASN A 157 6.47 12.07 14.62
CA ASN A 157 6.83 13.50 14.56
C ASN A 157 8.22 13.80 15.18
N LYS A 158 8.93 12.80 15.70
CA LYS A 158 10.17 13.00 16.45
C LYS A 158 11.17 11.86 16.22
N GLY A 159 12.45 12.19 16.22
CA GLY A 159 13.55 11.23 16.25
C GLY A 159 13.68 10.55 17.63
N GLY A 160 14.27 9.35 17.66
CA GLY A 160 14.59 8.63 18.89
C GLY A 160 13.40 7.99 19.62
N VAL A 161 12.20 7.95 19.00
CA VAL A 161 11.01 7.31 19.59
C VAL A 161 11.01 5.78 19.46
N GLY A 162 11.96 5.20 18.72
CA GLY A 162 12.11 3.75 18.52
C GLY A 162 11.45 3.21 17.26
N LYS A 163 11.20 4.04 16.23
CA LYS A 163 10.65 3.58 14.93
C LYS A 163 11.47 2.46 14.32
N SER A 164 12.76 2.70 14.08
CA SER A 164 13.69 1.74 13.46
C SER A 164 13.80 0.44 14.26
N THR A 165 13.83 0.53 15.60
CA THR A 165 13.82 -0.65 16.47
C THR A 165 12.54 -1.47 16.28
N LEU A 166 11.37 -0.82 16.22
CA LEU A 166 10.09 -1.50 16.05
C LEU A 166 9.94 -2.06 14.63
N SER A 167 10.27 -1.28 13.59
CA SER A 167 10.20 -1.70 12.20
C SER A 167 11.08 -2.93 11.94
N VAL A 168 12.31 -2.94 12.43
CA VAL A 168 13.24 -4.08 12.34
C VAL A 168 12.68 -5.31 13.04
N ASN A 169 12.20 -5.18 14.29
CA ASN A 169 11.66 -6.31 15.04
C ASN A 169 10.38 -6.87 14.43
N VAL A 170 9.48 -6.02 13.94
CA VAL A 170 8.25 -6.44 13.22
C VAL A 170 8.61 -7.11 11.91
N ALA A 171 9.53 -6.55 11.13
CA ALA A 171 9.99 -7.14 9.87
C ALA A 171 10.66 -8.50 10.07
N CYS A 172 11.49 -8.66 11.10
CA CYS A 172 12.05 -9.96 11.48
C CYS A 172 10.96 -10.96 11.90
N GLY A 173 10.00 -10.51 12.71
CA GLY A 173 8.87 -11.35 13.13
C GLY A 173 8.02 -11.85 11.95
N LEU A 174 7.77 -10.99 10.95
CA LEU A 174 7.14 -11.38 9.69
C LEU A 174 8.01 -12.35 8.89
N ALA A 175 9.32 -12.08 8.80
CA ALA A 175 10.25 -12.93 8.03
C ALA A 175 10.42 -14.34 8.62
N LEU A 176 10.28 -14.52 9.92
CA LEU A 176 10.23 -15.85 10.54
C LEU A 176 9.04 -16.68 10.07
N ARG A 177 7.93 -16.03 9.69
CA ARG A 177 6.72 -16.68 9.15
C ARG A 177 6.74 -16.78 7.64
N HIS A 178 7.34 -15.80 6.96
CA HIS A 178 7.38 -15.65 5.50
C HIS A 178 8.83 -15.39 5.02
N PRO A 179 9.72 -16.39 5.11
CA PRO A 179 11.14 -16.23 4.73
C PRO A 179 11.28 -15.80 3.27
N ASP A 180 12.19 -14.86 3.02
CA ASP A 180 12.48 -14.27 1.71
C ASP A 180 11.30 -13.50 1.04
N ASP A 181 10.17 -13.32 1.75
CA ASP A 181 8.96 -12.67 1.23
C ASP A 181 8.62 -11.37 1.99
N VAL A 182 9.52 -10.93 2.87
CA VAL A 182 9.44 -9.67 3.62
C VAL A 182 10.62 -8.78 3.26
N LEU A 183 10.33 -7.54 2.86
CA LEU A 183 11.30 -6.49 2.61
C LEU A 183 11.19 -5.40 3.68
N LEU A 184 12.30 -5.04 4.29
CA LEU A 184 12.45 -3.81 5.06
C LEU A 184 13.16 -2.78 4.18
N ILE A 185 12.60 -1.59 4.07
CA ILE A 185 13.21 -0.45 3.38
C ILE A 185 13.60 0.59 4.43
N ASP A 186 14.88 0.94 4.49
CA ASP A 186 15.38 2.03 5.34
C ASP A 186 15.37 3.33 4.52
N THR A 187 14.42 4.21 4.83
CA THR A 187 14.31 5.52 4.19
C THR A 187 14.86 6.66 5.04
N SER A 188 15.66 6.34 6.06
CA SER A 188 16.47 7.32 6.79
C SER A 188 17.74 7.66 6.02
N LEU A 189 17.56 8.32 4.86
CA LEU A 189 18.55 8.48 3.79
C LEU A 189 19.88 9.12 4.19
N GLN A 190 19.90 9.87 5.28
CA GLN A 190 21.12 10.54 5.77
C GLN A 190 21.86 9.72 6.82
N ILE A 191 21.14 8.98 7.66
CA ILE A 191 21.70 8.21 8.77
C ILE A 191 20.83 6.95 8.93
N GLY A 192 20.93 6.01 7.99
CA GLY A 192 20.22 4.74 8.07
C GLY A 192 20.79 3.85 9.18
N THR A 193 19.93 3.23 9.96
CA THR A 193 20.32 2.40 11.10
C THR A 193 19.86 0.94 10.98
N CYS A 194 18.98 0.62 10.05
CA CYS A 194 18.41 -0.73 9.94
C CYS A 194 19.48 -1.80 9.66
N ALA A 195 20.48 -1.49 8.84
CA ALA A 195 21.57 -2.42 8.55
C ALA A 195 22.37 -2.76 9.82
N MET A 196 22.71 -1.73 10.61
CA MET A 196 23.43 -1.92 11.89
C MET A 196 22.60 -2.71 12.91
N LEU A 197 21.27 -2.46 12.98
CA LEU A 197 20.37 -3.20 13.86
C LEU A 197 20.20 -4.68 13.46
N LEU A 198 20.64 -5.05 12.26
CA LEU A 198 20.60 -6.40 11.70
C LEU A 198 21.98 -7.06 11.57
N ASP A 199 23.04 -6.41 12.04
CA ASP A 199 24.44 -6.83 11.84
C ASP A 199 24.77 -7.11 10.35
N LEU A 200 24.27 -6.24 9.46
CA LEU A 200 24.51 -6.33 8.03
C LEU A 200 25.43 -5.19 7.58
N THR A 201 26.35 -5.52 6.66
CA THR A 201 27.23 -4.53 6.02
C THR A 201 26.68 -4.28 4.61
N PRO A 202 26.08 -3.10 4.32
CA PRO A 202 25.53 -2.81 3.01
C PRO A 202 26.63 -2.74 1.94
N THR A 203 26.45 -3.49 0.86
CA THR A 203 27.23 -3.37 -0.37
C THR A 203 26.42 -2.68 -1.47
N THR A 204 25.10 -2.59 -1.29
CA THR A 204 24.12 -1.94 -2.15
C THR A 204 23.11 -1.21 -1.29
N SER A 205 22.51 -0.16 -1.84
CA SER A 205 21.57 0.72 -1.14
C SER A 205 20.36 1.06 -2.01
N ILE A 206 19.45 1.84 -1.47
CA ILE A 206 18.30 2.39 -2.19
C ILE A 206 18.75 3.24 -3.38
N VAL A 207 19.92 3.88 -3.32
CA VAL A 207 20.46 4.71 -4.41
C VAL A 207 20.86 3.87 -5.61
N ASP A 208 21.40 2.67 -5.39
CA ASP A 208 21.67 1.74 -6.49
C ASP A 208 20.40 1.31 -7.21
N ALA A 209 19.30 1.11 -6.47
CA ALA A 209 18.01 0.82 -7.08
C ALA A 209 17.47 2.01 -7.89
N ILE A 210 17.76 3.26 -7.47
CA ILE A 210 17.40 4.48 -8.21
C ILE A 210 18.21 4.63 -9.48
N ARG A 211 19.52 4.41 -9.42
CA ARG A 211 20.41 4.48 -10.57
C ARG A 211 20.03 3.46 -11.65
N GLU A 212 19.49 2.32 -11.24
CA GLU A 212 19.01 1.24 -12.13
C GLU A 212 17.48 1.31 -12.42
N ARG A 213 16.81 2.41 -12.09
CA ARG A 213 15.33 2.56 -12.12
C ARG A 213 14.68 2.16 -13.44
N ASP A 214 15.35 2.38 -14.59
CA ASP A 214 14.79 2.07 -15.91
C ASP A 214 14.80 0.57 -16.22
N ARG A 215 15.64 -0.20 -15.54
CA ARG A 215 15.77 -1.66 -15.66
C ARG A 215 15.29 -2.41 -14.41
N LEU A 216 14.76 -1.67 -13.42
CA LEU A 216 14.38 -2.25 -12.14
C LEU A 216 13.20 -3.21 -12.31
N ASP A 217 13.47 -4.47 -12.16
CA ASP A 217 12.51 -5.56 -12.11
C ASP A 217 12.56 -6.31 -10.76
N LYS A 218 11.71 -7.32 -10.59
CA LYS A 218 11.65 -8.14 -9.38
C LYS A 218 12.99 -8.81 -9.06
N THR A 219 13.70 -9.28 -10.08
CA THR A 219 14.97 -10.00 -9.94
C THR A 219 16.07 -9.04 -9.51
N LEU A 220 16.19 -7.91 -10.19
CA LEU A 220 17.19 -6.89 -9.87
C LEU A 220 16.93 -6.30 -8.47
N LEU A 221 15.68 -5.98 -8.12
CA LEU A 221 15.37 -5.51 -6.77
C LEU A 221 15.81 -6.52 -5.70
N ARG A 222 15.56 -7.82 -5.90
CA ARG A 222 16.00 -8.86 -4.97
C ARG A 222 17.53 -8.95 -4.88
N HIS A 223 18.27 -8.73 -5.97
CA HIS A 223 19.74 -8.69 -5.96
C HIS A 223 20.30 -7.48 -5.21
N LEU A 224 19.62 -6.34 -5.25
CA LEU A 224 20.00 -5.12 -4.52
C LEU A 224 19.65 -5.17 -3.03
N THR A 225 18.94 -6.20 -2.57
CA THR A 225 18.61 -6.37 -1.15
C THR A 225 19.58 -7.31 -0.43
N LEU A 226 19.96 -6.95 0.80
CA LEU A 226 20.70 -7.82 1.68
C LEU A 226 19.79 -8.84 2.35
N ARG A 227 20.27 -10.07 2.54
CA ARG A 227 19.53 -11.13 3.21
C ARG A 227 20.04 -11.31 4.64
N HIS A 228 19.13 -11.15 5.60
CA HIS A 228 19.41 -11.45 7.01
C HIS A 228 19.13 -12.94 7.33
N GLY A 229 19.72 -13.46 8.41
CA GLY A 229 19.56 -14.86 8.86
C GLY A 229 18.11 -15.28 9.18
N SER A 230 17.23 -14.35 9.53
CA SER A 230 15.79 -14.59 9.73
C SER A 230 15.00 -14.83 8.44
N GLY A 231 15.61 -14.67 7.28
CA GLY A 231 14.91 -14.62 5.98
C GLY A 231 14.40 -13.24 5.59
N LEU A 232 14.64 -12.21 6.41
CA LEU A 232 14.33 -10.82 6.07
C LEU A 232 15.23 -10.33 4.94
N ARG A 233 14.66 -9.57 4.01
CA ARG A 233 15.39 -8.79 3.01
C ARG A 233 15.45 -7.33 3.43
N LEU A 234 16.60 -6.68 3.30
CA LEU A 234 16.81 -5.27 3.58
C LEU A 234 17.23 -4.52 2.32
N LEU A 235 16.50 -3.47 1.95
CA LEU A 235 16.99 -2.42 1.07
C LEU A 235 17.52 -1.31 1.97
N ALA A 236 18.82 -1.20 2.07
CA ALA A 236 19.50 -0.32 3.00
C ALA A 236 19.46 1.15 2.55
N ALA A 237 19.50 2.07 3.50
CA ALA A 237 19.87 3.46 3.22
C ALA A 237 21.32 3.56 2.69
N PRO A 238 21.67 4.64 1.97
CA PRO A 238 23.05 4.83 1.48
C PRO A 238 24.04 4.97 2.66
N VAL A 239 25.25 4.51 2.42
CA VAL A 239 26.34 4.67 3.41
C VAL A 239 26.84 6.11 3.45
N ASP A 240 26.89 6.76 2.29
CA ASP A 240 27.20 8.18 2.16
C ASP A 240 25.89 8.99 2.19
N ALA A 241 25.79 9.85 3.21
CA ALA A 241 24.61 10.73 3.37
C ALA A 241 24.38 11.68 2.18
N LEU A 242 25.45 12.02 1.42
CA LEU A 242 25.31 12.87 0.22
C LEU A 242 24.60 12.16 -0.92
N GLU A 243 24.77 10.85 -1.05
CA GLU A 243 24.03 10.05 -2.05
C GLU A 243 22.52 10.02 -1.75
N GLY A 244 22.12 10.18 -0.47
CA GLY A 244 20.72 10.29 -0.09
C GLY A 244 19.96 11.42 -0.78
N ALA A 245 20.65 12.46 -1.26
CA ALA A 245 20.07 13.56 -2.01
C ALA A 245 19.64 13.16 -3.44
N GLU A 246 20.07 12.00 -3.96
CA GLU A 246 19.62 11.46 -5.24
C GLU A 246 18.19 10.87 -5.16
N VAL A 247 17.67 10.67 -3.94
CA VAL A 247 16.34 10.06 -3.71
C VAL A 247 15.27 11.14 -3.76
N ASP A 248 14.58 11.21 -4.87
CA ASP A 248 13.41 12.06 -5.06
C ASP A 248 12.09 11.29 -4.89
N GLU A 249 10.97 12.01 -4.95
CA GLU A 249 9.62 11.47 -4.79
C GLU A 249 9.22 10.46 -5.88
N GLU A 250 9.65 10.67 -7.12
CA GLU A 250 9.35 9.78 -8.23
C GLU A 250 10.12 8.46 -8.09
N ALA A 251 11.40 8.55 -7.74
CA ALA A 251 12.27 7.40 -7.57
C ALA A 251 11.79 6.51 -6.41
N ILE A 252 11.47 7.09 -5.25
CA ILE A 252 10.97 6.31 -4.10
C ILE A 252 9.62 5.65 -4.40
N SER A 253 8.69 6.35 -5.07
CA SER A 253 7.42 5.78 -5.50
C SER A 253 7.61 4.56 -6.40
N ARG A 254 8.52 4.62 -7.36
CA ARG A 254 8.84 3.49 -8.26
C ARG A 254 9.38 2.29 -7.48
N ILE A 255 10.32 2.52 -6.57
CA ILE A 255 10.93 1.47 -5.75
C ILE A 255 9.87 0.80 -4.86
N VAL A 256 9.07 1.58 -4.14
CA VAL A 256 8.04 1.05 -3.23
C VAL A 256 6.97 0.28 -4.01
N ASN A 257 6.55 0.77 -5.18
CA ASN A 257 5.61 0.04 -6.05
C ASN A 257 6.22 -1.26 -6.61
N MET A 258 7.51 -1.28 -6.95
CA MET A 258 8.20 -2.50 -7.37
C MET A 258 8.34 -3.47 -6.19
N ALA A 259 8.67 -2.98 -5.00
CA ALA A 259 8.73 -3.76 -3.77
C ALA A 259 7.38 -4.43 -3.46
N ARG A 260 6.27 -3.70 -3.56
CA ARG A 260 4.90 -4.20 -3.39
C ARG A 260 4.56 -5.37 -4.32
N ARG A 261 5.09 -5.36 -5.54
CA ARG A 261 4.89 -6.44 -6.52
C ARG A 261 5.83 -7.64 -6.31
N SER A 262 6.90 -7.44 -5.54
CA SER A 262 8.00 -8.40 -5.40
C SER A 262 7.99 -9.16 -4.08
N PHE A 263 7.36 -8.60 -3.04
CA PHE A 263 7.34 -9.12 -1.68
C PHE A 263 5.90 -9.12 -1.13
N ARG A 264 5.60 -10.09 -0.28
CA ARG A 264 4.30 -10.17 0.41
C ARG A 264 4.11 -9.06 1.43
N TYR A 265 5.19 -8.67 2.13
CA TYR A 265 5.20 -7.56 3.08
C TYR A 265 6.35 -6.62 2.77
N VAL A 266 6.03 -5.33 2.79
CA VAL A 266 7.01 -4.24 2.71
C VAL A 266 6.87 -3.40 3.97
N VAL A 267 7.89 -3.44 4.82
CA VAL A 267 7.98 -2.61 6.01
C VAL A 267 8.88 -1.43 5.71
N ILE A 268 8.44 -0.21 5.99
CA ILE A 268 9.21 1.00 5.70
C ILE A 268 9.54 1.71 7.01
N ASP A 269 10.84 1.84 7.28
CA ASP A 269 11.34 2.69 8.36
C ASP A 269 11.54 4.11 7.84
N THR A 270 10.82 5.09 8.41
CA THR A 270 10.82 6.45 7.89
C THR A 270 11.62 7.41 8.76
N PHE A 271 12.14 8.46 8.12
CA PHE A 271 12.72 9.59 8.86
C PHE A 271 11.60 10.48 9.44
N PRO A 272 11.80 11.14 10.61
CA PRO A 272 10.75 11.91 11.28
C PRO A 272 10.59 13.32 10.69
N MET A 273 10.50 13.44 9.38
CA MET A 273 10.33 14.71 8.66
C MET A 273 9.27 14.52 7.58
N LEU A 274 8.33 15.48 7.51
CA LEU A 274 7.29 15.49 6.45
C LEU A 274 7.89 16.18 5.21
N ASP A 275 8.66 15.43 4.43
CA ASP A 275 9.20 15.85 3.14
C ASP A 275 8.45 15.15 1.98
N SER A 276 8.81 15.48 0.74
CA SER A 276 8.18 14.90 -0.45
C SER A 276 8.40 13.40 -0.56
N VAL A 277 9.52 12.87 -0.08
CA VAL A 277 9.83 11.44 -0.06
C VAL A 277 8.88 10.70 0.88
N LEU A 278 8.73 11.20 2.13
CA LEU A 278 7.77 10.60 3.07
C LEU A 278 6.33 10.69 2.54
N MET A 279 5.94 11.83 1.94
CA MET A 279 4.61 11.99 1.36
C MET A 279 4.32 10.92 0.31
N SER A 280 5.26 10.70 -0.61
CA SER A 280 5.15 9.67 -1.65
C SER A 280 5.09 8.24 -1.11
N ILE A 281 5.76 7.96 0.02
CA ILE A 281 5.65 6.68 0.72
C ILE A 281 4.24 6.52 1.31
N LEU A 282 3.72 7.57 1.96
CA LEU A 282 2.41 7.53 2.61
C LEU A 282 1.26 7.34 1.62
N ASP A 283 1.37 7.89 0.40
CA ASP A 283 0.37 7.73 -0.67
C ASP A 283 0.11 6.25 -1.03
N VAL A 284 1.14 5.42 -0.93
CA VAL A 284 1.07 3.99 -1.28
C VAL A 284 1.02 3.06 -0.05
N THR A 285 1.11 3.62 1.17
CA THR A 285 1.10 2.87 2.43
C THR A 285 -0.29 2.31 2.72
N ASP A 286 -0.39 1.03 3.06
CA ASP A 286 -1.66 0.40 3.47
C ASP A 286 -1.98 0.67 4.94
N VAL A 287 -0.98 0.69 5.81
CA VAL A 287 -1.10 1.01 7.24
C VAL A 287 0.08 1.83 7.76
N ALA A 288 -0.19 2.87 8.51
CA ALA A 288 0.81 3.66 9.21
C ALA A 288 0.82 3.32 10.70
N PHE A 289 1.97 2.83 11.20
CA PHE A 289 2.24 2.68 12.62
C PHE A 289 2.79 3.99 13.16
N VAL A 290 1.95 4.74 13.86
CA VAL A 290 2.27 6.06 14.40
C VAL A 290 2.87 5.87 15.80
N VAL A 291 4.21 5.99 15.89
CA VAL A 291 4.95 5.71 17.13
C VAL A 291 5.05 6.98 17.98
N VAL A 292 4.61 6.87 19.22
CA VAL A 292 4.63 7.97 20.21
C VAL A 292 5.32 7.55 21.51
N GLN A 293 6.00 8.48 22.14
CA GLN A 293 6.53 8.32 23.50
C GLN A 293 5.57 8.91 24.54
N GLY A 294 5.60 8.41 25.78
CA GLY A 294 4.78 8.88 26.90
C GLY A 294 5.21 10.24 27.46
N MET A 295 5.53 11.21 26.60
CA MET A 295 5.94 12.58 26.96
C MET A 295 5.03 13.61 26.30
N ALA A 296 4.64 14.64 27.04
CA ALA A 296 3.73 15.68 26.54
C ALA A 296 4.13 16.31 25.19
N PRO A 297 5.42 16.68 24.94
CA PRO A 297 5.80 17.22 23.64
C PRO A 297 5.64 16.23 22.48
N ALA A 298 5.90 14.92 22.72
CA ALA A 298 5.72 13.89 21.70
C ALA A 298 4.22 13.70 21.36
N VAL A 299 3.37 13.61 22.40
CA VAL A 299 1.91 13.48 22.24
C VAL A 299 1.32 14.70 21.53
N ALA A 300 1.73 15.92 21.89
CA ALA A 300 1.28 17.14 21.22
C ALA A 300 1.68 17.16 19.73
N GLY A 301 2.87 16.66 19.40
CA GLY A 301 3.30 16.54 18.01
C GLY A 301 2.50 15.50 17.22
N ILE A 302 2.19 14.34 17.82
CA ILE A 302 1.33 13.34 17.19
C ILE A 302 -0.10 13.87 16.99
N ALA A 303 -0.66 14.61 17.95
CA ALA A 303 -1.97 15.25 17.78
C ALA A 303 -2.05 16.17 16.56
N ARG A 304 -0.92 16.76 16.14
CA ARG A 304 -0.81 17.56 14.92
C ARG A 304 -0.57 16.72 13.66
N LEU A 305 0.13 15.59 13.82
CA LEU A 305 0.45 14.69 12.70
C LEU A 305 -0.77 13.90 12.22
N LEU A 306 -1.65 13.44 13.12
CA LEU A 306 -2.80 12.60 12.76
C LEU A 306 -3.72 13.24 11.70
N PRO A 307 -4.15 14.53 11.82
CA PRO A 307 -4.95 15.17 10.77
C PRO A 307 -4.21 15.30 9.42
N VAL A 308 -2.88 15.45 9.45
CA VAL A 308 -2.06 15.49 8.23
C VAL A 308 -2.10 14.15 7.52
N LEU A 309 -1.95 13.04 8.26
CA LEU A 309 -2.06 11.69 7.70
C LEU A 309 -3.46 11.44 7.10
N GLU A 310 -4.52 11.93 7.75
CA GLU A 310 -5.90 11.84 7.22
C GLU A 310 -6.04 12.62 5.91
N GLY A 311 -5.50 13.84 5.86
CA GLY A 311 -5.47 14.67 4.65
C GLY A 311 -4.69 14.03 3.49
N LEU A 312 -3.72 13.15 3.79
CA LEU A 312 -2.95 12.37 2.84
C LEU A 312 -3.61 11.03 2.45
N GLY A 313 -4.88 10.82 2.79
CA GLY A 313 -5.60 9.60 2.42
C GLY A 313 -5.32 8.39 3.32
N LEU A 314 -4.73 8.59 4.50
CA LEU A 314 -4.58 7.58 5.54
C LEU A 314 -5.61 7.84 6.66
N PRO A 315 -6.86 7.37 6.52
CA PRO A 315 -7.90 7.57 7.53
C PRO A 315 -7.55 6.83 8.84
N PRO A 316 -8.23 7.14 9.96
CA PRO A 316 -7.99 6.48 11.25
C PRO A 316 -7.99 4.96 11.20
N SER A 317 -8.79 4.35 10.34
CA SER A 317 -8.82 2.88 10.12
C SER A 317 -7.51 2.31 9.59
N ARG A 318 -6.71 3.11 8.88
CA ARG A 318 -5.39 2.75 8.34
C ARG A 318 -4.22 3.26 9.19
N GLN A 319 -4.49 3.82 10.36
CA GLN A 319 -3.48 4.26 11.32
C GLN A 319 -3.52 3.38 12.56
N ARG A 320 -2.35 3.02 13.10
CA ARG A 320 -2.18 2.28 14.36
C ARG A 320 -1.33 3.10 15.32
N LEU A 321 -1.92 3.50 16.44
CA LEU A 321 -1.20 4.27 17.47
C LEU A 321 -0.39 3.32 18.35
N VAL A 322 0.92 3.52 18.37
CA VAL A 322 1.89 2.69 19.11
C VAL A 322 2.56 3.52 20.17
N LEU A 323 2.17 3.36 21.44
CA LEU A 323 2.90 3.93 22.56
C LEU A 323 4.13 3.07 22.84
N ASN A 324 5.33 3.63 22.69
CA ASN A 324 6.58 2.93 22.89
C ASN A 324 7.33 3.46 24.12
N TYR A 325 7.50 2.60 25.11
CA TYR A 325 8.37 2.87 26.27
C TYR A 325 9.80 2.42 25.95
N ASN A 326 10.53 3.21 25.17
CA ASN A 326 11.94 2.94 24.84
C ASN A 326 12.93 3.40 25.92
N TYR A 327 12.42 3.83 27.06
CA TYR A 327 13.16 4.15 28.29
C TYR A 327 12.39 3.65 29.51
N LYS A 328 13.09 3.45 30.62
CA LYS A 328 12.45 3.02 31.88
C LYS A 328 11.44 4.08 32.31
N PRO A 329 10.16 3.73 32.51
CA PRO A 329 9.17 4.70 32.98
C PRO A 329 9.61 5.36 34.31
N PHE A 330 9.32 6.64 34.48
CA PHE A 330 9.64 7.44 35.67
C PHE A 330 8.39 8.15 36.16
N LEU A 331 8.47 8.71 37.38
CA LEU A 331 7.42 9.51 37.97
C LEU A 331 7.14 10.74 37.08
N GLY A 332 5.91 10.92 36.63
CA GLY A 332 5.52 11.99 35.69
C GLY A 332 5.40 11.57 34.23
N ASN A 333 5.68 10.31 33.89
CA ASN A 333 5.26 9.76 32.58
C ASN A 333 3.76 9.87 32.41
N LEU A 334 3.32 10.27 31.21
CA LEU A 334 1.91 10.20 30.86
C LEU A 334 1.44 8.74 30.85
N GLN A 335 0.26 8.50 31.43
CA GLN A 335 -0.36 7.20 31.38
C GLN A 335 -0.96 6.95 29.99
N PRO A 336 -1.13 5.69 29.57
CA PRO A 336 -1.80 5.36 28.31
C PRO A 336 -3.20 5.99 28.16
N SER A 337 -3.97 6.09 29.26
CA SER A 337 -5.27 6.78 29.29
C SER A 337 -5.15 8.27 28.97
N ASP A 338 -4.18 8.96 29.60
CA ASP A 338 -3.99 10.40 29.39
C ASP A 338 -3.59 10.71 27.93
N ILE A 339 -2.82 9.79 27.32
CA ILE A 339 -2.39 9.90 25.91
C ILE A 339 -3.61 9.66 24.99
N ALA A 340 -4.40 8.61 25.25
CA ALA A 340 -5.60 8.31 24.50
C ALA A 340 -6.61 9.46 24.55
N ASP A 341 -6.84 10.03 25.73
CA ASP A 341 -7.70 11.19 25.94
C ASP A 341 -7.19 12.42 25.19
N LYS A 342 -5.88 12.68 25.23
CA LYS A 342 -5.28 13.81 24.51
C LYS A 342 -5.35 13.68 23.00
N LEU A 343 -5.18 12.47 22.48
CA LEU A 343 -5.25 12.16 21.06
C LEU A 343 -6.69 11.92 20.58
N GLN A 344 -7.66 11.84 21.49
CA GLN A 344 -9.07 11.47 21.23
C GLN A 344 -9.17 10.14 20.45
N ARG A 345 -8.23 9.22 20.71
CA ARG A 345 -8.12 7.93 20.06
C ARG A 345 -7.50 6.89 20.99
N SER A 346 -7.99 5.66 20.93
CA SER A 346 -7.41 4.53 21.64
C SER A 346 -6.02 4.20 21.10
N LEU A 347 -5.14 3.71 21.97
CA LEU A 347 -3.85 3.17 21.60
C LEU A 347 -4.05 1.72 21.12
N ASP A 348 -3.59 1.40 19.93
CA ASP A 348 -3.66 0.04 19.38
C ASP A 348 -2.65 -0.89 20.05
N TYR A 349 -1.44 -0.35 20.32
CA TYR A 349 -0.36 -1.11 20.95
C TYR A 349 0.36 -0.27 22.01
N VAL A 350 0.70 -0.93 23.10
CA VAL A 350 1.56 -0.37 24.15
C VAL A 350 2.78 -1.29 24.28
N VAL A 351 3.93 -0.78 23.80
CA VAL A 351 5.20 -1.50 23.82
C VAL A 351 5.92 -1.19 25.13
N PRO A 352 6.13 -2.17 26.00
CA PRO A 352 6.76 -1.95 27.29
C PRO A 352 8.28 -1.72 27.14
N TYR A 353 8.87 -1.03 28.12
CA TYR A 353 10.31 -0.98 28.24
C TYR A 353 10.86 -2.39 28.47
N GLU A 354 11.86 -2.75 27.68
CA GLU A 354 12.58 -4.01 27.80
C GLU A 354 14.08 -3.77 27.62
N ARG A 355 14.86 -4.07 28.68
CA ARG A 355 16.31 -3.85 28.67
C ARG A 355 17.01 -4.67 27.59
N GLY A 356 16.50 -5.88 27.31
CA GLY A 356 17.03 -6.77 26.28
C GLY A 356 16.99 -6.14 24.88
N VAL A 357 16.01 -5.27 24.60
CA VAL A 357 15.92 -4.52 23.33
C VAL A 357 17.11 -3.57 23.18
N LEU A 358 17.54 -2.87 24.24
CA LEU A 358 18.71 -1.99 24.19
C LEU A 358 20.00 -2.79 23.92
N THR A 359 20.12 -3.96 24.55
CA THR A 359 21.25 -4.86 24.29
C THR A 359 21.25 -5.33 22.85
N SER A 360 20.10 -5.76 22.32
CA SER A 360 19.95 -6.24 20.95
C SER A 360 20.31 -5.18 19.91
N MET A 361 19.99 -3.91 20.18
CA MET A 361 20.39 -2.80 19.31
C MET A 361 21.91 -2.66 19.19
N ASN A 362 22.64 -2.87 20.28
CA ASN A 362 24.09 -2.75 20.30
C ASN A 362 24.82 -3.96 19.70
N THR A 363 24.13 -5.10 19.63
CA THR A 363 24.71 -6.36 19.13
C THR A 363 24.26 -6.68 17.70
N GLY A 364 23.41 -5.84 17.08
CA GLY A 364 22.87 -6.08 15.74
C GLY A 364 21.97 -7.33 15.65
N SER A 365 21.44 -7.79 16.78
CA SER A 365 20.61 -8.99 16.85
C SER A 365 19.19 -8.64 17.33
N PRO A 366 18.22 -8.50 16.44
CA PRO A 366 16.86 -8.08 16.77
C PRO A 366 16.24 -8.91 17.89
N HIS A 367 15.71 -8.23 18.90
CA HIS A 367 15.24 -8.84 20.15
C HIS A 367 14.18 -9.92 19.94
N ILE A 368 13.31 -9.75 18.95
CA ILE A 368 12.27 -10.73 18.60
C ILE A 368 12.80 -12.12 18.27
N LEU A 369 14.04 -12.22 17.78
CA LEU A 369 14.67 -13.49 17.41
C LEU A 369 15.06 -14.33 18.64
N HIS A 370 15.19 -13.70 19.80
CA HIS A 370 15.58 -14.33 21.04
C HIS A 370 14.49 -14.26 22.13
N SER A 371 13.41 -13.51 21.85
CA SER A 371 12.31 -13.35 22.80
C SER A 371 11.55 -14.66 23.00
N ASN A 372 11.22 -14.95 24.23
CA ASN A 372 10.34 -16.05 24.54
C ASN A 372 8.87 -15.59 24.57
N ARG A 373 7.93 -16.55 24.48
CA ARG A 373 6.47 -16.26 24.42
C ARG A 373 5.93 -15.54 25.68
N TRP A 374 6.67 -15.49 26.77
CA TRP A 374 6.27 -14.87 28.03
C TRP A 374 6.71 -13.40 28.11
N GLU A 375 7.67 -13.03 27.31
CA GLU A 375 8.23 -11.68 27.30
C GLU A 375 7.26 -10.67 26.72
N ARG A 376 7.11 -9.55 27.42
CA ARG A 376 6.08 -8.56 27.09
C ARG A 376 6.30 -7.88 25.73
N PHE A 377 7.56 -7.49 25.43
CA PHE A 377 7.92 -6.89 24.16
C PHE A 377 7.63 -7.84 23.00
N GLY A 378 8.14 -9.08 23.06
CA GLY A 378 7.93 -10.09 22.04
C GLY A 378 6.43 -10.38 21.79
N ARG A 379 5.60 -10.39 22.85
CA ARG A 379 4.15 -10.57 22.69
C ARG A 379 3.50 -9.41 21.91
N VAL A 380 3.91 -8.16 22.16
CA VAL A 380 3.35 -7.03 21.42
C VAL A 380 3.79 -7.06 19.97
N VAL A 381 5.08 -7.33 19.68
CA VAL A 381 5.57 -7.46 18.31
C VAL A 381 4.86 -8.60 17.58
N ASN A 382 4.70 -9.77 18.20
CA ASN A 382 3.98 -10.89 17.60
C ASN A 382 2.52 -10.55 17.31
N ARG A 383 1.84 -9.79 18.18
CA ARG A 383 0.48 -9.31 17.92
C ARG A 383 0.43 -8.39 16.70
N VAL A 384 1.39 -7.46 16.55
CA VAL A 384 1.51 -6.63 15.34
C VAL A 384 1.68 -7.49 14.09
N VAL A 385 2.53 -8.51 14.17
CA VAL A 385 2.76 -9.47 13.07
C VAL A 385 1.48 -10.24 12.73
N GLU A 386 0.74 -10.72 13.73
CA GLU A 386 -0.54 -11.43 13.54
C GLU A 386 -1.59 -10.53 12.90
N ASP A 387 -1.72 -9.30 13.37
CA ASP A 387 -2.65 -8.33 12.80
C ASP A 387 -2.31 -8.00 11.34
N LEU A 388 -1.01 -7.91 10.98
CA LEU A 388 -0.57 -7.73 9.59
C LEU A 388 -0.84 -8.97 8.73
N ASP A 389 -0.70 -10.19 9.28
CA ASP A 389 -1.03 -11.44 8.56
C ASP A 389 -2.54 -11.54 8.27
N VAL A 390 -3.39 -11.26 9.25
CA VAL A 390 -4.86 -11.23 9.06
C VAL A 390 -5.25 -10.21 8.01
N TRP A 391 -4.64 -9.05 8.03
CA TRP A 391 -4.89 -8.00 7.06
C TRP A 391 -4.53 -8.40 5.62
N ALA A 392 -3.54 -9.24 5.46
CA ALA A 392 -3.15 -9.74 4.14
C ALA A 392 -4.16 -10.72 3.54
N VAL A 393 -4.94 -11.41 4.38
CA VAL A 393 -5.91 -12.44 3.95
C VAL A 393 -7.29 -11.84 3.65
N ASP A 394 -7.78 -10.92 4.50
CA ASP A 394 -9.19 -10.51 4.49
C ASP A 394 -9.51 -9.24 3.69
N GLY A 395 -8.46 -8.52 3.16
CA GLY A 395 -8.72 -7.14 2.71
C GLY A 395 -9.18 -6.26 3.87
N VAL A 396 -9.33 -4.96 3.67
CA VAL A 396 -9.76 -4.03 4.73
C VAL A 396 -11.13 -4.42 5.28
N ARG A 397 -11.19 -5.32 6.26
CA ARG A 397 -12.30 -5.34 7.23
C ARG A 397 -12.07 -4.15 8.15
N GLU A 398 -13.06 -3.28 8.29
CA GLU A 398 -13.09 -2.33 9.39
C GLU A 398 -12.73 -3.08 10.67
N ALA A 399 -11.61 -2.73 11.27
CA ALA A 399 -11.19 -3.33 12.51
C ALA A 399 -12.30 -3.05 13.52
N ALA A 400 -12.99 -4.09 13.93
CA ALA A 400 -13.89 -4.00 15.06
C ALA A 400 -13.08 -3.42 16.22
N PRO A 401 -13.61 -2.42 16.95
CA PRO A 401 -12.88 -1.86 18.08
C PRO A 401 -12.49 -3.01 19.00
N SER A 402 -11.17 -3.12 19.26
CA SER A 402 -10.59 -4.16 20.10
C SER A 402 -11.36 -4.20 21.42
N GLN A 403 -12.21 -5.20 21.60
CA GLN A 403 -12.90 -5.44 22.86
C GLN A 403 -11.85 -5.91 23.87
N ALA A 404 -11.81 -5.19 24.94
CA ALA A 404 -11.11 -5.30 26.18
C ALA A 404 -9.77 -4.55 26.24
N PRO A 405 -9.69 -3.50 27.06
CA PRO A 405 -8.41 -3.04 27.57
C PRO A 405 -7.81 -4.21 28.34
N MET A 406 -6.66 -4.69 27.88
CA MET A 406 -5.84 -5.61 28.66
C MET A 406 -5.59 -4.93 30.01
N ASP A 407 -6.08 -5.51 31.11
CA ASP A 407 -5.94 -5.01 32.47
C ASP A 407 -4.44 -4.95 32.81
N LEU A 408 -3.78 -3.89 32.34
CA LEU A 408 -2.41 -3.53 32.68
C LEU A 408 -2.43 -2.77 34.00
N ARG A 409 -2.90 -3.39 35.07
CA ARG A 409 -2.56 -2.97 36.41
C ARG A 409 -1.05 -3.15 36.57
N LEU A 410 -0.33 -2.09 36.22
CA LEU A 410 1.06 -1.97 36.65
C LEU A 410 1.01 -2.07 38.19
N LYS A 411 1.64 -3.12 38.75
CA LYS A 411 1.85 -3.14 40.19
C LYS A 411 2.48 -1.83 40.60
N PRO A 412 2.03 -1.19 41.69
CA PRO A 412 2.67 -0.01 42.22
C PRO A 412 4.15 -0.32 42.37
N ILE A 413 5.01 0.56 41.87
CA ILE A 413 6.45 0.42 42.02
C ILE A 413 6.74 0.53 43.54
N ASP A 414 7.27 -0.57 44.09
CA ASP A 414 7.66 -0.62 45.49
C ASP A 414 8.74 0.45 45.73
N GLN A 415 8.45 1.37 46.65
CA GLN A 415 9.37 2.50 46.99
C GLN A 415 10.78 2.07 47.46
N LYS A 416 10.97 0.76 47.70
CA LYS A 416 12.24 0.17 48.13
C LYS A 416 13.23 -0.13 47.00
N GLU A 417 12.83 -0.08 45.73
CA GLU A 417 13.75 -0.28 44.60
C GLU A 417 14.30 1.03 44.01
N MET A 418 14.08 2.17 44.66
CA MET A 418 14.49 3.49 44.20
C MET A 418 15.69 4.10 44.98
N LEU A 419 16.43 3.30 45.74
CA LEU A 419 17.69 3.74 46.38
C LEU A 419 18.90 3.00 45.82
#